data_ee2da47fab4d299c81497d0f7a02dd9d
#
_entry.id   ee2da47fab4d299c81497d0f7a02dd9d
#
_cell.length_a   1.000
_cell.length_b   1.000
_cell.length_c   1.000
_cell.angle_alpha   90.00
_cell.angle_beta   90.00
_cell.angle_gamma   90.00
#
_symmetry.space_group_name_H-M   'P 1'
#
loop_
_entity.id
_entity.type
_entity.pdbx_description
1 polymer ?
#
loop_
_entity_poly.entity_id
_entity_poly.type
_entity_poly.pdbx_seq_one_letter_code
_entity_poly.pdbx_strand_id
1 'polypeptide(L)'
;QLLEHKKTGEPGIYALFANGQDYMVALANLADSLKAINAGFVSLGLPLDVANAFVDQRIAEAREHLNALRHVLASGYLNRKSVLLAAREILASIGESHSAFNSVEILKAQGVRAILKDLAGFHDSKAWTIDERIHHSFKDVDIANSVIVATGYTKGTEGIMREFDRGYSEVTFSKIAVEVRPDEAVIHK
;
A
#
# COMPACT_ATOMS: atom_id res chain seq x y z
N GLN A 1 5.56 -11.93 6.38
CA GLN A 1 5.27 -11.21 7.65
C GLN A 1 3.77 -10.99 7.89
N LEU A 2 2.93 -10.95 6.85
CA LEU A 2 1.48 -10.80 7.07
C LEU A 2 0.84 -12.03 7.69
N LEU A 3 1.13 -13.21 7.18
CA LEU A 3 0.56 -14.49 7.66
C LEU A 3 1.45 -15.13 8.71
N GLU A 4 2.75 -15.20 8.46
CA GLU A 4 3.75 -15.88 9.28
C GLU A 4 5.12 -15.22 9.08
N HIS A 5 5.91 -15.16 10.13
CA HIS A 5 7.30 -14.74 10.04
C HIS A 5 8.15 -15.93 9.56
N LYS A 6 8.59 -15.89 8.32
CA LYS A 6 9.25 -17.03 7.63
C LYS A 6 10.46 -17.62 8.34
N LYS A 7 11.16 -16.84 9.18
CA LYS A 7 12.36 -17.32 9.90
C LYS A 7 12.05 -17.89 11.28
N THR A 8 11.01 -17.38 11.96
CA THR A 8 10.67 -17.75 13.35
C THR A 8 9.43 -18.63 13.46
N GLY A 9 8.60 -18.69 12.40
CA GLY A 9 7.30 -19.38 12.44
C GLY A 9 6.24 -18.67 13.29
N GLU A 10 6.53 -17.46 13.79
CA GLU A 10 5.57 -16.69 14.57
C GLU A 10 4.42 -16.18 13.69
N PRO A 11 3.19 -16.08 14.24
CA PRO A 11 2.05 -15.57 13.50
C PRO A 11 2.28 -14.12 13.08
N GLY A 12 2.00 -13.80 11.82
CA GLY A 12 2.08 -12.44 11.30
C GLY A 12 0.90 -11.57 11.74
N ILE A 13 0.96 -10.27 11.46
CA ILE A 13 -0.02 -9.26 11.89
C ILE A 13 -1.45 -9.66 11.52
N TYR A 14 -1.65 -10.13 10.28
CA TYR A 14 -2.96 -10.57 9.82
C TYR A 14 -3.49 -11.78 10.60
N ALA A 15 -2.64 -12.77 10.88
CA ALA A 15 -3.04 -13.95 11.64
C ALA A 15 -3.41 -13.58 13.09
N LEU A 16 -2.65 -12.71 13.73
CA LEU A 16 -2.95 -12.18 15.07
C LEU A 16 -4.30 -11.43 15.07
N PHE A 17 -4.51 -10.52 14.12
CA PHE A 17 -5.77 -9.80 13.95
C PHE A 17 -6.95 -10.76 13.75
N ALA A 18 -6.81 -11.72 12.83
CA ALA A 18 -7.84 -12.69 12.50
C ALA A 18 -8.22 -13.56 13.70
N ASN A 19 -7.29 -13.87 14.58
CA ASN A 19 -7.53 -14.69 15.79
C ASN A 19 -7.93 -13.86 17.02
N GLY A 20 -8.16 -12.55 16.85
CA GLY A 20 -8.54 -11.67 17.96
C GLY A 20 -7.40 -11.39 18.96
N GLN A 21 -6.17 -11.74 18.60
CA GLN A 21 -4.98 -11.53 19.41
C GLN A 21 -4.45 -10.11 19.27
N ASP A 22 -3.56 -9.70 20.18
CA ASP A 22 -2.87 -8.42 20.08
C ASP A 22 -1.84 -8.47 18.95
N TYR A 23 -1.91 -7.50 18.05
CA TYR A 23 -1.01 -7.35 16.91
C TYR A 23 -0.13 -6.10 17.00
N MET A 24 -0.22 -5.33 18.09
CA MET A 24 0.45 -4.03 18.19
C MET A 24 1.97 -4.15 18.17
N VAL A 25 2.52 -5.15 18.85
CA VAL A 25 3.97 -5.41 18.84
C VAL A 25 4.44 -5.81 17.43
N ALA A 26 3.69 -6.69 16.76
CA ALA A 26 4.03 -7.11 15.40
C ALA A 26 3.95 -5.95 14.38
N LEU A 27 3.01 -5.01 14.59
CA LEU A 27 2.89 -3.81 13.77
C LEU A 27 4.06 -2.83 14.02
N ALA A 28 4.50 -2.67 15.26
CA ALA A 28 5.69 -1.89 15.59
C ALA A 28 6.96 -2.51 15.00
N ASN A 29 7.14 -3.81 15.09
CA ASN A 29 8.26 -4.53 14.47
C ASN A 29 8.27 -4.37 12.94
N LEU A 30 7.10 -4.26 12.30
CA LEU A 30 7.03 -3.94 10.88
C LEU A 30 7.55 -2.53 10.60
N ALA A 31 7.18 -1.53 11.42
CA ALA A 31 7.71 -0.16 11.29
C ALA A 31 9.23 -0.14 11.39
N ASP A 32 9.79 -0.80 12.40
CA ASP A 32 11.25 -0.87 12.59
C ASP A 32 11.94 -1.55 11.40
N SER A 33 11.35 -2.61 10.87
CA SER A 33 11.86 -3.30 9.68
C SER A 33 11.87 -2.41 8.44
N LEU A 34 10.80 -1.63 8.22
CA LEU A 34 10.72 -0.68 7.10
C LEU A 34 11.72 0.47 7.25
N LYS A 35 11.91 1.00 8.46
CA LYS A 35 12.93 2.01 8.75
C LYS A 35 14.36 1.48 8.56
N ALA A 36 14.60 0.24 8.93
CA ALA A 36 15.89 -0.41 8.66
C ALA A 36 16.16 -0.55 7.14
N ILE A 37 15.12 -0.82 6.35
CA ILE A 37 15.21 -0.81 4.87
C ILE A 37 15.53 0.61 4.37
N ASN A 38 14.89 1.67 4.90
CA ASN A 38 15.20 3.05 4.53
C ASN A 38 16.67 3.40 4.74
N ALA A 39 17.25 2.98 5.86
CA ALA A 39 18.67 3.21 6.15
C ALA A 39 19.61 2.62 5.08
N GLY A 40 19.21 1.51 4.45
CA GLY A 40 19.95 0.89 3.33
C GLY A 40 19.97 1.73 2.05
N PHE A 41 19.06 2.69 1.89
CA PHE A 41 18.94 3.51 0.69
C PHE A 41 19.52 4.94 0.84
N VAL A 42 20.07 5.28 1.98
CA VAL A 42 20.69 6.61 2.23
C VAL A 42 21.80 6.92 1.22
N SER A 43 22.59 5.93 0.85
CA SER A 43 23.65 6.08 -0.16
C SER A 43 23.13 6.40 -1.56
N LEU A 44 21.86 6.13 -1.85
CA LEU A 44 21.17 6.48 -3.09
C LEU A 44 20.48 7.85 -3.01
N GLY A 45 20.60 8.55 -1.88
CA GLY A 45 20.03 9.88 -1.69
C GLY A 45 18.66 9.89 -1.01
N LEU A 46 18.19 8.75 -0.46
CA LEU A 46 16.92 8.74 0.28
C LEU A 46 16.99 9.65 1.52
N PRO A 47 16.13 10.68 1.65
CA PRO A 47 16.08 11.52 2.85
C PRO A 47 15.47 10.73 4.00
N LEU A 48 16.33 10.24 4.91
CA LEU A 48 15.97 9.26 5.93
C LEU A 48 14.85 9.73 6.84
N ASP A 49 14.88 10.99 7.26
CA ASP A 49 13.87 11.56 8.17
C ASP A 49 12.49 11.58 7.51
N VAL A 50 12.43 11.96 6.24
CA VAL A 50 11.18 12.01 5.46
C VAL A 50 10.64 10.59 5.23
N ALA A 51 11.51 9.65 4.87
CA ALA A 51 11.14 8.26 4.66
C ALA A 51 10.66 7.58 5.96
N ASN A 52 11.30 7.86 7.08
CA ASN A 52 10.88 7.32 8.37
C ASN A 52 9.55 7.93 8.85
N ALA A 53 9.36 9.24 8.66
CA ALA A 53 8.09 9.90 8.96
C ALA A 53 6.93 9.30 8.13
N PHE A 54 7.16 8.99 6.85
CA PHE A 54 6.16 8.28 6.02
C PHE A 54 5.82 6.90 6.60
N VAL A 55 6.81 6.13 7.06
CA VAL A 55 6.56 4.84 7.71
C VAL A 55 5.71 5.03 8.96
N ASP A 56 6.07 5.96 9.85
CA ASP A 56 5.32 6.21 11.10
C ASP A 56 3.88 6.60 10.83
N GLN A 57 3.66 7.50 9.87
CA GLN A 57 2.33 7.89 9.45
C GLN A 57 1.53 6.69 8.92
N ARG A 58 2.09 5.91 8.00
CA ARG A 58 1.41 4.76 7.39
C ARG A 58 1.05 3.68 8.40
N ILE A 59 1.92 3.41 9.35
CA ILE A 59 1.67 2.45 10.44
C ILE A 59 0.59 2.97 11.38
N ALA A 60 0.59 4.27 11.71
CA ALA A 60 -0.47 4.86 12.53
C ALA A 60 -1.85 4.77 11.86
N GLU A 61 -1.93 5.08 10.57
CA GLU A 61 -3.15 4.97 9.76
C GLU A 61 -3.65 3.51 9.68
N ALA A 62 -2.75 2.57 9.41
CA ALA A 62 -3.09 1.15 9.38
C ALA A 62 -3.62 0.66 10.75
N ARG A 63 -3.00 1.10 11.85
CA ARG A 63 -3.46 0.80 13.22
C ARG A 63 -4.87 1.32 13.47
N GLU A 64 -5.15 2.55 13.07
CA GLU A 64 -6.48 3.16 13.23
C GLU A 64 -7.54 2.35 12.48
N HIS A 65 -7.30 2.03 11.21
CA HIS A 65 -8.22 1.25 10.39
C HIS A 65 -8.42 -0.18 10.93
N LEU A 66 -7.35 -0.84 11.37
CA LEU A 66 -7.45 -2.18 11.96
C LEU A 66 -8.24 -2.16 13.28
N ASN A 67 -8.07 -1.13 14.12
CA ASN A 67 -8.86 -0.96 15.34
C ASN A 67 -10.34 -0.76 15.01
N ALA A 68 -10.67 0.08 14.03
CA ALA A 68 -12.05 0.27 13.57
C ALA A 68 -12.66 -1.04 13.06
N LEU A 69 -11.92 -1.80 12.24
CA LEU A 69 -12.35 -3.11 11.76
C LEU A 69 -12.55 -4.13 12.90
N ARG A 70 -11.74 -4.08 13.94
CA ARG A 70 -11.90 -4.93 15.13
C ARG A 70 -13.21 -4.64 15.86
N HIS A 71 -13.57 -3.37 16.00
CA HIS A 71 -14.87 -2.98 16.59
C HIS A 71 -16.04 -3.45 15.73
N VAL A 72 -15.96 -3.29 14.41
CA VAL A 72 -16.98 -3.77 13.47
C VAL A 72 -17.10 -5.30 13.53
N LEU A 73 -15.97 -6.01 13.61
CA LEU A 73 -15.96 -7.47 13.74
C LEU A 73 -16.64 -7.94 15.03
N ALA A 74 -16.36 -7.27 16.13
CA ALA A 74 -16.94 -7.59 17.44
C ALA A 74 -18.45 -7.27 17.49
N SER A 75 -18.92 -6.27 16.77
CA SER A 75 -20.35 -5.89 16.73
C SER A 75 -21.24 -6.89 15.98
N GLY A 76 -20.67 -7.72 15.12
CA GLY A 76 -21.42 -8.69 14.30
C GLY A 76 -22.23 -8.09 13.14
N TYR A 77 -22.19 -6.77 12.90
CA TYR A 77 -22.94 -6.14 11.81
C TYR A 77 -22.45 -6.53 10.40
N LEU A 78 -21.17 -6.86 10.27
CA LEU A 78 -20.59 -7.36 9.02
C LEU A 78 -20.12 -8.80 9.18
N ASN A 79 -20.20 -9.57 8.10
CA ASN A 79 -19.67 -10.92 8.12
C ASN A 79 -18.14 -10.91 8.30
N ARG A 80 -17.64 -11.88 9.04
CA ARG A 80 -16.20 -12.02 9.37
C ARG A 80 -15.31 -12.00 8.12
N LYS A 81 -15.73 -12.65 7.03
CA LYS A 81 -14.93 -12.75 5.79
C LYS A 81 -14.66 -11.38 5.19
N SER A 82 -15.66 -10.50 5.13
CA SER A 82 -15.50 -9.14 4.58
C SER A 82 -14.55 -8.29 5.43
N VAL A 83 -14.66 -8.38 6.76
CA VAL A 83 -13.76 -7.64 7.67
C VAL A 83 -12.32 -8.12 7.55
N LEU A 84 -12.11 -9.44 7.49
CA LEU A 84 -10.78 -10.02 7.33
C LEU A 84 -10.15 -9.68 5.98
N LEU A 85 -10.95 -9.63 4.91
CA LEU A 85 -10.46 -9.22 3.61
C LEU A 85 -10.01 -7.75 3.64
N ALA A 86 -10.80 -6.85 4.23
CA ALA A 86 -10.41 -5.45 4.38
C ALA A 86 -9.10 -5.29 5.20
N ALA A 87 -8.95 -6.03 6.29
CA ALA A 87 -7.71 -6.04 7.06
C ALA A 87 -6.50 -6.53 6.24
N ARG A 88 -6.70 -7.58 5.42
CA ARG A 88 -5.65 -8.08 4.51
C ARG A 88 -5.23 -7.03 3.49
N GLU A 89 -6.18 -6.30 2.90
CA GLU A 89 -5.92 -5.25 1.92
C GLU A 89 -5.17 -4.07 2.53
N ILE A 90 -5.57 -3.59 3.72
CA ILE A 90 -4.86 -2.55 4.45
C ILE A 90 -3.39 -2.94 4.68
N LEU A 91 -3.15 -4.13 5.20
CA LEU A 91 -1.81 -4.60 5.50
C LEU A 91 -0.95 -4.83 4.25
N ALA A 92 -1.54 -5.35 3.16
CA ALA A 92 -0.84 -5.58 1.91
C ALA A 92 -0.37 -4.28 1.25
N SER A 93 -1.15 -3.20 1.35
CA SER A 93 -0.83 -1.90 0.75
C SER A 93 0.40 -1.22 1.38
N ILE A 94 0.74 -1.53 2.65
CA ILE A 94 1.81 -0.85 3.39
C ILE A 94 3.16 -0.96 2.66
N GLY A 95 3.55 -2.17 2.29
CA GLY A 95 4.85 -2.42 1.66
C GLY A 95 4.97 -1.79 0.27
N GLU A 96 3.89 -1.81 -0.51
CA GLU A 96 3.88 -1.20 -1.85
C GLU A 96 3.92 0.33 -1.77
N SER A 97 3.16 0.95 -0.87
CA SER A 97 3.21 2.39 -0.63
C SER A 97 4.60 2.84 -0.16
N HIS A 98 5.22 2.08 0.75
CA HIS A 98 6.59 2.33 1.22
C HIS A 98 7.61 2.25 0.07
N SER A 99 7.55 1.21 -0.76
CA SER A 99 8.45 1.05 -1.90
C SER A 99 8.27 2.17 -2.93
N ALA A 100 7.03 2.51 -3.28
CA ALA A 100 6.74 3.57 -4.22
C ALA A 100 7.19 4.94 -3.70
N PHE A 101 6.96 5.23 -2.41
CA PHE A 101 7.42 6.46 -1.77
C PHE A 101 8.95 6.61 -1.83
N ASN A 102 9.68 5.59 -1.38
CA ASN A 102 11.15 5.60 -1.41
C ASN A 102 11.70 5.77 -2.82
N SER A 103 11.09 5.11 -3.81
CA SER A 103 11.48 5.26 -5.21
C SER A 103 11.34 6.70 -5.70
N VAL A 104 10.23 7.37 -5.34
CA VAL A 104 10.01 8.78 -5.69
C VAL A 104 11.02 9.70 -5.04
N GLU A 105 11.29 9.51 -3.74
CA GLU A 105 12.24 10.37 -3.03
C GLU A 105 13.69 10.19 -3.52
N ILE A 106 14.09 8.96 -3.86
CA ILE A 106 15.39 8.69 -4.49
C ILE A 106 15.48 9.35 -5.88
N LEU A 107 14.45 9.22 -6.72
CA LEU A 107 14.41 9.85 -8.02
C LEU A 107 14.51 11.37 -7.93
N LYS A 108 13.80 12.00 -6.98
CA LYS A 108 13.90 13.43 -6.71
C LYS A 108 15.31 13.84 -6.28
N ALA A 109 15.96 13.06 -5.42
CA ALA A 109 17.34 13.30 -5.01
C ALA A 109 18.33 13.22 -6.16
N GLN A 110 18.02 12.46 -7.23
CA GLN A 110 18.79 12.39 -8.47
C GLN A 110 18.39 13.48 -9.50
N GLY A 111 17.56 14.45 -9.11
CA GLY A 111 17.13 15.54 -10.00
C GLY A 111 16.00 15.17 -10.96
N VAL A 112 15.38 14.00 -10.81
CA VAL A 112 14.25 13.58 -11.64
C VAL A 112 12.96 14.15 -11.08
N ARG A 113 12.12 14.73 -11.94
CA ARG A 113 10.76 15.13 -11.58
C ARG A 113 9.90 13.89 -11.41
N ALA A 114 9.80 13.39 -10.20
CA ALA A 114 9.03 12.19 -9.84
C ALA A 114 7.79 12.53 -9.03
N ILE A 115 6.69 11.83 -9.29
CA ILE A 115 5.38 12.01 -8.63
C ILE A 115 4.90 10.66 -8.09
N LEU A 116 4.55 10.61 -6.80
CA LEU A 116 3.92 9.46 -6.19
C LEU A 116 2.41 9.44 -6.49
N LYS A 117 1.90 8.29 -6.90
CA LYS A 117 0.48 7.96 -6.91
C LYS A 117 0.21 6.80 -5.97
N ASP A 118 -0.10 7.14 -4.72
CA ASP A 118 -0.51 6.14 -3.72
C ASP A 118 -1.99 5.82 -3.90
N LEU A 119 -2.27 4.65 -4.44
CA LEU A 119 -3.62 4.17 -4.72
C LEU A 119 -4.23 3.39 -3.56
N ALA A 120 -3.56 3.34 -2.41
CA ALA A 120 -4.04 2.64 -1.22
C ALA A 120 -5.26 3.30 -0.55
N GLY A 121 -5.50 4.57 -0.82
CA GLY A 121 -6.74 5.28 -0.46
C GLY A 121 -6.97 5.41 1.05
N PHE A 122 -5.92 5.60 1.85
CA PHE A 122 -6.06 5.78 3.31
C PHE A 122 -6.82 7.05 3.69
N HIS A 123 -6.77 8.08 2.84
CA HIS A 123 -7.39 9.39 3.09
C HIS A 123 -8.67 9.63 2.28
N ASP A 124 -9.28 8.57 1.79
CA ASP A 124 -10.51 8.73 0.99
C ASP A 124 -11.66 9.27 1.83
N SER A 125 -12.37 10.25 1.28
CA SER A 125 -13.62 10.77 1.83
C SER A 125 -14.87 10.09 1.27
N LYS A 126 -14.71 9.24 0.24
CA LYS A 126 -15.79 8.46 -0.38
C LYS A 126 -15.29 7.12 -0.92
N ALA A 127 -16.23 6.24 -1.18
CA ALA A 127 -15.96 4.99 -1.86
C ALA A 127 -15.72 5.23 -3.37
N TRP A 128 -14.66 4.64 -3.90
CA TRP A 128 -14.29 4.64 -5.31
C TRP A 128 -14.23 3.21 -5.83
N THR A 129 -14.64 2.98 -7.07
CA THR A 129 -14.22 1.80 -7.82
C THR A 129 -12.72 1.90 -8.17
N ILE A 130 -12.11 0.79 -8.60
CA ILE A 130 -10.71 0.78 -9.05
C ILE A 130 -10.54 1.75 -10.24
N ASP A 131 -11.46 1.72 -11.20
CA ASP A 131 -11.39 2.56 -12.40
C ASP A 131 -11.58 4.04 -12.07
N GLU A 132 -12.56 4.39 -11.22
CA GLU A 132 -12.75 5.76 -10.75
C GLU A 132 -11.52 6.29 -10.02
N ARG A 133 -10.90 5.47 -9.17
CA ARG A 133 -9.67 5.84 -8.46
C ARG A 133 -8.53 6.14 -9.42
N ILE A 134 -8.29 5.26 -10.39
CA ILE A 134 -7.23 5.45 -11.38
C ILE A 134 -7.50 6.71 -12.19
N HIS A 135 -8.72 6.87 -12.75
CA HIS A 135 -9.10 8.07 -13.48
C HIS A 135 -8.86 9.33 -12.65
N HIS A 136 -9.37 9.39 -11.42
CA HIS A 136 -9.23 10.56 -10.56
C HIS A 136 -7.76 10.85 -10.19
N SER A 137 -6.95 9.81 -10.05
CA SER A 137 -5.54 9.96 -9.69
C SER A 137 -4.66 10.44 -10.86
N PHE A 138 -5.05 10.18 -12.11
CA PHE A 138 -4.22 10.43 -13.28
C PHE A 138 -4.73 11.57 -14.19
N LYS A 139 -5.99 11.98 -14.12
CA LYS A 139 -6.63 12.94 -15.04
C LYS A 139 -5.90 14.29 -15.19
N ASP A 140 -5.21 14.76 -14.15
CA ASP A 140 -4.54 16.07 -14.14
C ASP A 140 -3.01 15.95 -13.98
N VAL A 141 -2.43 14.78 -14.33
CA VAL A 141 -1.01 14.52 -14.15
C VAL A 141 -0.23 14.87 -15.40
N ASP A 142 0.85 15.64 -15.26
CA ASP A 142 1.80 15.93 -16.33
C ASP A 142 2.69 14.71 -16.60
N ILE A 143 2.14 13.74 -17.32
CA ILE A 143 2.80 12.47 -17.63
C ILE A 143 3.97 12.68 -18.60
N ALA A 144 3.86 13.67 -19.50
CA ALA A 144 4.88 13.91 -20.50
C ALA A 144 6.21 14.40 -19.91
N ASN A 145 6.16 15.10 -18.76
CA ASN A 145 7.34 15.73 -18.16
C ASN A 145 7.69 15.17 -16.78
N SER A 146 7.10 14.04 -16.37
CA SER A 146 7.31 13.49 -15.03
C SER A 146 7.39 11.97 -15.06
N VAL A 147 8.22 11.41 -14.18
CA VAL A 147 8.18 9.98 -13.87
C VAL A 147 7.11 9.74 -12.81
N ILE A 148 6.10 8.95 -13.15
CA ILE A 148 5.03 8.62 -12.21
C ILE A 148 5.33 7.24 -11.61
N VAL A 149 5.39 7.18 -10.28
CA VAL A 149 5.50 5.93 -9.53
C VAL A 149 4.18 5.68 -8.83
N ALA A 150 3.47 4.63 -9.24
CA ALA A 150 2.21 4.25 -8.65
C ALA A 150 2.34 2.95 -7.85
N THR A 151 1.51 2.78 -6.83
CA THR A 151 1.41 1.51 -6.10
C THR A 151 0.74 0.46 -6.98
N GLY A 152 1.19 -0.78 -6.91
CA GLY A 152 0.53 -1.91 -7.56
C GLY A 152 -0.79 -2.28 -6.89
N TYR A 153 -0.88 -2.09 -5.57
CA TYR A 153 -2.15 -2.18 -4.87
C TYR A 153 -3.01 -0.95 -5.15
N THR A 154 -4.26 -1.19 -5.52
CA THR A 154 -5.28 -0.14 -5.73
C THR A 154 -6.52 -0.48 -4.95
N LYS A 155 -6.90 0.39 -4.01
CA LYS A 155 -8.15 0.25 -3.27
C LYS A 155 -9.35 0.55 -4.17
N GLY A 156 -10.32 -0.33 -4.17
CA GLY A 156 -11.61 -0.14 -4.83
C GLY A 156 -12.72 -0.85 -4.07
N THR A 157 -13.98 -0.43 -4.30
CA THR A 157 -15.16 -1.05 -3.69
C THR A 157 -15.31 -2.53 -4.07
N GLU A 158 -14.74 -2.92 -5.21
CA GLU A 158 -14.70 -4.30 -5.67
C GLU A 158 -13.80 -5.19 -4.80
N GLY A 159 -12.76 -4.59 -4.18
CA GLY A 159 -11.71 -5.30 -3.45
C GLY A 159 -10.76 -6.02 -4.40
N ILE A 160 -9.64 -5.38 -4.76
CA ILE A 160 -8.72 -5.92 -5.77
C ILE A 160 -8.16 -7.30 -5.41
N MET A 161 -7.92 -7.55 -4.12
CA MET A 161 -7.42 -8.84 -3.64
C MET A 161 -8.53 -9.90 -3.52
N ARG A 162 -9.80 -9.50 -3.56
CA ARG A 162 -10.93 -10.42 -3.64
C ARG A 162 -11.12 -10.94 -5.06
N GLU A 163 -10.97 -10.05 -6.04
CA GLU A 163 -11.15 -10.37 -7.46
C GLU A 163 -9.89 -11.02 -8.05
N PHE A 164 -8.69 -10.58 -7.60
CA PHE A 164 -7.40 -11.04 -8.12
C PHE A 164 -6.48 -11.44 -6.95
N ASP A 165 -6.46 -12.70 -6.59
CA ASP A 165 -5.59 -13.20 -5.50
C ASP A 165 -4.10 -13.06 -5.85
N ARG A 166 -3.76 -13.23 -7.13
CA ARG A 166 -2.43 -12.98 -7.70
C ARG A 166 -2.55 -12.12 -8.94
N GLY A 167 -1.50 -11.34 -9.23
CA GLY A 167 -1.45 -10.50 -10.42
C GLY A 167 -2.27 -9.22 -10.31
N TYR A 168 -2.71 -8.81 -9.13
CA TYR A 168 -3.47 -7.57 -8.97
C TYR A 168 -2.66 -6.33 -9.38
N SER A 169 -1.33 -6.35 -9.20
CA SER A 169 -0.45 -5.26 -9.66
C SER A 169 -0.44 -5.14 -11.18
N GLU A 170 -0.41 -6.26 -11.91
CA GLU A 170 -0.52 -6.27 -13.37
C GLU A 170 -1.88 -5.71 -13.83
N VAL A 171 -2.97 -6.04 -13.11
CA VAL A 171 -4.30 -5.48 -13.38
C VAL A 171 -4.30 -3.96 -13.17
N THR A 172 -3.74 -3.48 -12.05
CA THR A 172 -3.61 -2.05 -11.76
C THR A 172 -2.87 -1.33 -12.87
N PHE A 173 -1.68 -1.81 -13.25
CA PHE A 173 -0.87 -1.16 -14.28
C PHE A 173 -1.48 -1.26 -15.68
N SER A 174 -2.19 -2.35 -16.00
CA SER A 174 -2.95 -2.45 -17.24
C SER A 174 -4.09 -1.41 -17.29
N LYS A 175 -4.81 -1.21 -16.20
CA LYS A 175 -5.86 -0.18 -16.10
C LYS A 175 -5.27 1.25 -16.18
N ILE A 176 -4.12 1.49 -15.54
CA ILE A 176 -3.39 2.76 -15.68
C ILE A 176 -2.99 2.98 -17.14
N ALA A 177 -2.46 1.97 -17.83
CA ALA A 177 -2.09 2.08 -19.24
C ALA A 177 -3.30 2.41 -20.13
N VAL A 178 -4.47 1.83 -19.88
CA VAL A 178 -5.71 2.18 -20.59
C VAL A 178 -6.10 3.63 -20.34
N GLU A 179 -5.97 4.12 -19.11
CA GLU A 179 -6.29 5.51 -18.74
C GLU A 179 -5.34 6.52 -19.38
N VAL A 180 -4.03 6.29 -19.28
CA VAL A 180 -3.00 7.26 -19.71
C VAL A 180 -2.63 7.12 -21.19
N ARG A 181 -3.00 6.01 -21.84
CA ARG A 181 -2.76 5.71 -23.27
C ARG A 181 -1.30 5.93 -23.68
N PRO A 182 -0.34 5.22 -23.08
CA PRO A 182 1.07 5.34 -23.43
C PRO A 182 1.33 4.78 -24.83
N ASP A 183 2.44 5.17 -25.44
CA ASP A 183 2.90 4.60 -26.70
C ASP A 183 3.29 3.13 -26.56
N GLU A 184 3.78 2.74 -25.37
CA GLU A 184 4.19 1.38 -25.07
C GLU A 184 3.86 1.02 -23.60
N ALA A 185 3.45 -0.23 -23.36
CA ALA A 185 3.28 -0.80 -22.02
C ALA A 185 4.11 -2.08 -21.90
N VAL A 186 5.08 -2.09 -20.97
CA VAL A 186 6.03 -3.21 -20.79
C VAL A 186 5.87 -3.81 -19.39
N ILE A 187 5.75 -5.13 -19.31
CA ILE A 187 5.75 -5.87 -18.05
C ILE A 187 7.07 -6.65 -17.94
N HIS A 188 7.87 -6.30 -16.95
CA HIS A 188 9.07 -7.07 -16.60
C HIS A 188 8.72 -8.16 -15.58
N LYS A 189 9.16 -9.40 -15.86
CA LYS A 189 8.98 -10.56 -14.97
C LYS A 189 10.30 -11.20 -14.63
#